data_2ca41d6ad4a7d926524b60155762d028
#
_entry.id   2ca41d6ad4a7d926524b60155762d028
#
_cell.length_a   1.000
_cell.length_b   1.000
_cell.length_c   1.000
_cell.angle_alpha   90.00
_cell.angle_beta   90.00
_cell.angle_gamma   90.00
#
_symmetry.space_group_name_H-M   'P 1'
#
loop_
_entity.id
_entity.type
_entity.pdbx_description
1 polymer ?
#
loop_
_entity_poly.entity_id
_entity_poly.type
_entity_poly.pdbx_seq_one_letter_code
_entity_poly.pdbx_strand_id
1 'polypeptide(L)'
;MVISGKELAAACKAKMAEQVKTFPEKYGRLPHLVVVLVGEDAGSVSYVTGKTKAADEVGILNTTIRKPADISEEELLKIIDDLNADDTVDGILIQLPLPKHIDSDKVIARIRQEKDVDGFHPLNVAALWQKQPCVLPCTPKGIMKLLKDSGVELAGRCLLYTSDAADDTPCVD
;
A
#
# COMPACT_ATOMS: atom_id res chain seq x y z
N MET A 1 3.83 -6.79 -28.11
CA MET A 1 4.72 -6.08 -27.16
C MET A 1 4.54 -6.74 -25.79
N VAL A 2 5.61 -7.12 -25.13
CA VAL A 2 5.53 -7.67 -23.74
C VAL A 2 5.88 -6.54 -22.79
N ILE A 3 5.00 -6.24 -21.85
CA ILE A 3 5.24 -5.24 -20.79
C ILE A 3 5.81 -5.99 -19.59
N SER A 4 7.06 -5.73 -19.24
CA SER A 4 7.76 -6.40 -18.14
C SER A 4 7.56 -5.67 -16.82
N GLY A 5 6.64 -6.14 -15.98
CA GLY A 5 6.46 -5.62 -14.61
C GLY A 5 7.69 -5.79 -13.74
N LYS A 6 8.49 -6.85 -13.97
CA LYS A 6 9.72 -7.12 -13.22
C LYS A 6 10.80 -6.05 -13.49
N GLU A 7 10.99 -5.68 -14.75
CA GLU A 7 11.98 -4.66 -15.13
C GLU A 7 11.57 -3.28 -14.62
N LEU A 8 10.29 -2.93 -14.77
CA LEU A 8 9.77 -1.68 -14.26
C LEU A 8 9.90 -1.60 -12.73
N ALA A 9 9.56 -2.67 -12.01
CA ALA A 9 9.71 -2.72 -10.56
C ALA A 9 11.18 -2.56 -10.14
N ALA A 10 12.13 -3.18 -10.83
CA ALA A 10 13.56 -3.03 -10.57
C ALA A 10 14.01 -1.57 -10.77
N ALA A 11 13.59 -0.92 -11.87
CA ALA A 11 13.90 0.47 -12.13
C ALA A 11 13.28 1.42 -11.09
N CYS A 12 12.05 1.16 -10.65
CA CYS A 12 11.41 1.93 -9.58
C CYS A 12 12.14 1.77 -8.25
N LYS A 13 12.50 0.54 -7.87
CA LYS A 13 13.27 0.27 -6.63
C LYS A 13 14.64 0.96 -6.65
N ALA A 14 15.36 0.93 -7.75
CA ALA A 14 16.63 1.63 -7.87
C ALA A 14 16.48 3.14 -7.61
N LYS A 15 15.45 3.78 -8.20
CA LYS A 15 15.18 5.20 -7.94
C LYS A 15 14.80 5.48 -6.48
N MET A 16 13.99 4.62 -5.87
CA MET A 16 13.62 4.74 -4.46
C MET A 16 14.85 4.61 -3.55
N ALA A 17 15.72 3.63 -3.81
CA ALA A 17 16.95 3.45 -3.04
C ALA A 17 17.82 4.70 -3.05
N GLU A 18 17.98 5.38 -4.19
CA GLU A 18 18.73 6.65 -4.26
C GLU A 18 18.04 7.76 -3.44
N GLN A 19 16.71 7.83 -3.46
CA GLN A 19 15.98 8.79 -2.65
C GLN A 19 16.13 8.50 -1.15
N VAL A 20 16.02 7.22 -0.74
CA VAL A 20 16.15 6.81 0.66
C VAL A 20 17.53 7.15 1.23
N LYS A 21 18.59 7.07 0.45
CA LYS A 21 19.95 7.47 0.88
C LYS A 21 20.05 8.92 1.36
N THR A 22 19.19 9.80 0.86
CA THR A 22 19.18 11.21 1.25
C THR A 22 18.39 11.50 2.52
N PHE A 23 17.58 10.53 2.99
CA PHE A 23 16.73 10.72 4.17
C PHE A 23 17.49 11.01 5.47
N PRO A 24 18.59 10.28 5.81
CA PRO A 24 19.33 10.56 7.03
C PRO A 24 19.90 11.99 7.08
N GLU A 25 20.35 12.53 5.96
CA GLU A 25 20.84 13.91 5.90
C GLU A 25 19.71 14.94 6.10
N LYS A 26 18.52 14.63 5.57
CA LYS A 26 17.38 15.56 5.57
C LYS A 26 16.55 15.45 6.85
N TYR A 27 16.37 14.24 7.40
CA TYR A 27 15.46 13.96 8.49
C TYR A 27 16.14 13.32 9.72
N GLY A 28 17.44 13.09 9.70
CA GLY A 28 18.20 12.48 10.79
C GLY A 28 17.97 10.97 10.96
N ARG A 29 17.13 10.34 10.15
CA ARG A 29 16.78 8.91 10.25
C ARG A 29 16.31 8.34 8.90
N LEU A 30 16.26 7.02 8.80
CA LEU A 30 15.64 6.33 7.66
C LEU A 30 14.11 6.39 7.73
N PRO A 31 13.41 6.32 6.58
CA PRO A 31 11.96 6.16 6.58
C PRO A 31 11.59 4.81 7.19
N HIS A 32 10.50 4.77 7.97
CA HIS A 32 10.07 3.60 8.72
C HIS A 32 8.65 3.19 8.35
N LEU A 33 8.51 1.99 7.82
CA LEU A 33 7.24 1.33 7.51
C LEU A 33 6.93 0.29 8.58
N VAL A 34 5.76 0.34 9.16
CA VAL A 34 5.24 -0.72 10.03
C VAL A 34 4.12 -1.47 9.35
N VAL A 35 4.28 -2.78 9.24
CA VAL A 35 3.28 -3.70 8.67
C VAL A 35 2.65 -4.50 9.81
N VAL A 36 1.34 -4.47 9.92
CA VAL A 36 0.59 -5.29 10.88
C VAL A 36 -0.06 -6.47 10.15
N LEU A 37 0.27 -7.67 10.57
CA LEU A 37 -0.28 -8.93 10.06
C LEU A 37 -1.07 -9.63 11.16
N VAL A 38 -2.35 -9.90 10.93
CA VAL A 38 -3.22 -10.60 11.84
C VAL A 38 -3.56 -11.98 11.28
N GLY A 39 -3.25 -13.02 12.05
CA GLY A 39 -3.41 -14.41 11.63
C GLY A 39 -2.27 -14.92 10.75
N GLU A 40 -2.48 -16.12 10.19
CA GLU A 40 -1.45 -16.87 9.44
C GLU A 40 -1.94 -17.27 8.05
N ASP A 41 -2.81 -16.46 7.43
CA ASP A 41 -3.21 -16.71 6.04
C ASP A 41 -1.97 -16.77 5.12
N ALA A 42 -1.82 -17.86 4.38
CA ALA A 42 -0.63 -18.12 3.59
C ALA A 42 -0.38 -17.04 2.51
N GLY A 43 -1.46 -16.51 1.93
CA GLY A 43 -1.39 -15.41 0.97
C GLY A 43 -0.84 -14.15 1.63
N SER A 44 -1.42 -13.75 2.76
CA SER A 44 -1.02 -12.58 3.53
C SER A 44 0.43 -12.67 4.01
N VAL A 45 0.86 -13.82 4.53
CA VAL A 45 2.25 -14.08 4.94
C VAL A 45 3.22 -13.91 3.77
N SER A 46 2.87 -14.46 2.60
CA SER A 46 3.69 -14.33 1.38
C SER A 46 3.80 -12.88 0.93
N TYR A 47 2.70 -12.13 0.92
CA TYR A 47 2.69 -10.70 0.57
C TYR A 47 3.53 -9.86 1.54
N VAL A 48 3.38 -10.07 2.85
CA VAL A 48 4.17 -9.36 3.86
C VAL A 48 5.66 -9.68 3.70
N THR A 49 6.01 -10.95 3.48
CA THR A 49 7.40 -11.35 3.23
C THR A 49 7.98 -10.65 2.00
N GLY A 50 7.22 -10.57 0.91
CA GLY A 50 7.61 -9.84 -0.30
C GLY A 50 7.79 -8.33 -0.06
N LYS A 51 6.89 -7.71 0.71
CA LYS A 51 6.96 -6.29 1.08
C LYS A 51 8.20 -6.00 1.95
N THR A 52 8.45 -6.83 2.97
CA THR A 52 9.66 -6.71 3.81
C THR A 52 10.93 -6.77 2.97
N LYS A 53 11.05 -7.79 2.11
CA LYS A 53 12.21 -7.91 1.23
C LYS A 53 12.38 -6.69 0.31
N ALA A 54 11.28 -6.17 -0.25
CA ALA A 54 11.34 -5.00 -1.11
C ALA A 54 11.73 -3.72 -0.34
N ALA A 55 11.27 -3.57 0.91
CA ALA A 55 11.66 -2.47 1.79
C ALA A 55 13.15 -2.52 2.11
N ASP A 56 13.67 -3.70 2.48
CA ASP A 56 15.09 -3.92 2.75
C ASP A 56 15.96 -3.60 1.53
N GLU A 57 15.54 -4.03 0.33
CA GLU A 57 16.25 -3.77 -0.93
C GLU A 57 16.41 -2.26 -1.23
N VAL A 58 15.46 -1.43 -0.80
CA VAL A 58 15.50 0.02 -1.03
C VAL A 58 16.03 0.82 0.17
N GLY A 59 16.28 0.14 1.30
CA GLY A 59 16.83 0.76 2.51
C GLY A 59 15.80 1.43 3.41
N ILE A 60 14.52 1.08 3.29
CA ILE A 60 13.45 1.50 4.20
C ILE A 60 13.48 0.60 5.44
N LEU A 61 13.50 1.21 6.63
CA LEU A 61 13.33 0.46 7.87
C LEU A 61 11.93 -0.17 7.90
N ASN A 62 11.86 -1.49 8.04
CA ASN A 62 10.60 -2.21 8.06
C ASN A 62 10.43 -2.99 9.36
N THR A 63 9.30 -2.80 10.03
CA THR A 63 8.90 -3.56 11.21
C THR A 63 7.62 -4.32 10.91
N THR A 64 7.59 -5.63 11.13
CA THR A 64 6.38 -6.44 11.01
C THR A 64 5.87 -6.84 12.39
N ILE A 65 4.69 -6.34 12.74
CA ILE A 65 3.94 -6.73 13.95
C ILE A 65 3.03 -7.89 13.57
N ARG A 66 3.28 -9.07 14.15
CA ARG A 66 2.44 -10.26 13.96
C ARG A 66 1.53 -10.44 15.15
N LYS A 67 0.24 -10.63 14.90
CA LYS A 67 -0.77 -10.89 15.92
C LYS A 67 -1.56 -12.14 15.57
N PRO A 68 -2.00 -12.90 16.58
CA PRO A 68 -2.80 -14.10 16.36
C PRO A 68 -4.18 -13.73 15.78
N ALA A 69 -4.83 -14.70 15.14
CA ALA A 69 -6.12 -14.48 14.46
C ALA A 69 -7.27 -14.14 15.41
N ASP A 70 -7.15 -14.45 16.69
CA ASP A 70 -8.13 -14.22 17.77
C ASP A 70 -7.92 -12.91 18.52
N ILE A 71 -6.98 -12.05 18.08
CA ILE A 71 -6.81 -10.70 18.65
C ILE A 71 -8.16 -9.95 18.63
N SER A 72 -8.47 -9.22 19.69
CA SER A 72 -9.66 -8.38 19.71
C SER A 72 -9.50 -7.14 18.82
N GLU A 73 -10.62 -6.63 18.29
CA GLU A 73 -10.61 -5.38 17.54
C GLU A 73 -10.07 -4.22 18.38
N GLU A 74 -10.42 -4.17 19.66
CA GLU A 74 -9.97 -3.12 20.58
C GLU A 74 -8.44 -3.14 20.76
N GLU A 75 -7.84 -4.32 20.90
CA GLU A 75 -6.38 -4.46 21.00
C GLU A 75 -5.70 -4.05 19.68
N LEU A 76 -6.27 -4.40 18.54
CA LEU A 76 -5.73 -3.98 17.24
C LEU A 76 -5.82 -2.47 17.05
N LEU A 77 -6.94 -1.84 17.42
CA LEU A 77 -7.11 -0.39 17.36
C LEU A 77 -6.13 0.33 18.30
N LYS A 78 -5.86 -0.23 19.47
CA LYS A 78 -4.84 0.32 20.37
C LYS A 78 -3.44 0.28 19.76
N ILE A 79 -3.09 -0.81 19.09
CA ILE A 79 -1.80 -0.89 18.37
C ILE A 79 -1.69 0.21 17.32
N ILE A 80 -2.77 0.46 16.58
CA ILE A 80 -2.80 1.53 15.58
C ILE A 80 -2.65 2.90 16.25
N ASP A 81 -3.30 3.14 17.39
CA ASP A 81 -3.16 4.39 18.14
C ASP A 81 -1.71 4.63 18.58
N ASP A 82 -1.06 3.58 19.10
CA ASP A 82 0.34 3.65 19.51
C ASP A 82 1.26 3.96 18.30
N LEU A 83 1.02 3.33 17.16
CA LEU A 83 1.76 3.60 15.91
C LEU A 83 1.46 5.00 15.34
N ASN A 84 0.23 5.48 15.46
CA ASN A 84 -0.12 6.85 15.08
C ASN A 84 0.61 7.89 15.92
N ALA A 85 0.80 7.63 17.21
CA ALA A 85 1.47 8.52 18.15
C ALA A 85 3.01 8.47 18.05
N ASP A 86 3.57 7.42 17.45
CA ASP A 86 5.02 7.26 17.30
C ASP A 86 5.53 8.08 16.10
N ASP A 87 6.26 9.15 16.38
CA ASP A 87 6.86 10.03 15.37
C ASP A 87 8.00 9.37 14.58
N THR A 88 8.48 8.21 15.02
CA THR A 88 9.47 7.43 14.27
C THR A 88 8.87 6.57 13.16
N VAL A 89 7.54 6.38 13.17
CA VAL A 89 6.79 5.62 12.17
C VAL A 89 6.25 6.57 11.10
N ASP A 90 6.68 6.39 9.86
CA ASP A 90 6.25 7.20 8.72
C ASP A 90 5.05 6.60 7.99
N GLY A 91 4.94 5.27 7.99
CA GLY A 91 3.87 4.58 7.30
C GLY A 91 3.35 3.36 8.05
N ILE A 92 2.05 3.17 8.02
CA ILE A 92 1.34 2.03 8.63
C ILE A 92 0.61 1.28 7.52
N LEU A 93 0.79 -0.03 7.51
CA LEU A 93 0.12 -0.94 6.58
C LEU A 93 -0.55 -2.05 7.37
N ILE A 94 -1.86 -2.18 7.25
CA ILE A 94 -2.61 -3.32 7.78
C ILE A 94 -2.82 -4.32 6.66
N GLN A 95 -2.24 -5.51 6.80
CA GLN A 95 -2.39 -6.52 5.76
C GLN A 95 -3.79 -7.12 5.78
N LEU A 96 -4.55 -6.90 4.72
CA LEU A 96 -5.85 -7.51 4.49
C LEU A 96 -5.71 -8.91 3.85
N PRO A 97 -6.69 -9.80 4.04
CA PRO A 97 -7.91 -9.61 4.84
C PRO A 97 -7.68 -9.76 6.34
N LEU A 98 -8.50 -9.08 7.15
CA LEU A 98 -8.59 -9.28 8.60
C LEU A 98 -9.55 -10.42 8.94
N PRO A 99 -9.45 -11.03 10.15
CA PRO A 99 -10.44 -11.96 10.66
C PRO A 99 -11.85 -11.36 10.68
N LYS A 100 -12.89 -12.18 10.44
CA LYS A 100 -14.28 -11.74 10.26
C LYS A 100 -14.90 -10.96 11.43
N HIS A 101 -14.36 -11.10 12.64
CA HIS A 101 -14.84 -10.41 13.83
C HIS A 101 -14.26 -8.99 13.98
N ILE A 102 -13.34 -8.59 13.10
CA ILE A 102 -12.72 -7.27 13.08
C ILE A 102 -13.27 -6.49 11.88
N ASP A 103 -13.78 -5.30 12.13
CA ASP A 103 -14.25 -4.38 11.10
C ASP A 103 -13.04 -3.72 10.41
N SER A 104 -12.76 -4.15 9.17
CA SER A 104 -11.64 -3.65 8.39
C SER A 104 -11.75 -2.16 8.07
N ASP A 105 -12.96 -1.64 7.83
CA ASP A 105 -13.17 -0.23 7.50
C ASP A 105 -12.89 0.65 8.71
N LYS A 106 -13.30 0.21 9.89
CA LYS A 106 -13.00 0.88 11.15
C LYS A 106 -11.51 0.90 11.46
N VAL A 107 -10.83 -0.23 11.20
CA VAL A 107 -9.37 -0.35 11.39
C VAL A 107 -8.62 0.58 10.45
N ILE A 108 -8.97 0.60 9.15
CA ILE A 108 -8.35 1.48 8.16
C ILE A 108 -8.60 2.95 8.50
N ALA A 109 -9.82 3.30 8.87
CA ALA A 109 -10.17 4.68 9.24
C ALA A 109 -9.49 5.15 10.54
N ARG A 110 -8.93 4.23 11.36
CA ARG A 110 -8.18 4.59 12.57
C ARG A 110 -6.75 5.03 12.29
N ILE A 111 -6.17 4.62 11.17
CA ILE A 111 -4.83 5.05 10.75
C ILE A 111 -4.88 6.57 10.49
N ARG A 112 -3.85 7.31 10.91
CA ARG A 112 -3.74 8.72 10.51
C ARG A 112 -3.57 8.80 8.99
N GLN A 113 -4.33 9.70 8.34
CA GLN A 113 -4.33 9.84 6.88
C GLN A 113 -2.93 9.94 6.27
N GLU A 114 -2.04 10.69 6.91
CA GLU A 114 -0.67 10.89 6.45
C GLU A 114 0.26 9.67 6.63
N LYS A 115 -0.15 8.69 7.45
CA LYS A 115 0.56 7.41 7.65
C LYS A 115 -0.07 6.24 6.89
N ASP A 116 -1.21 6.45 6.23
CA ASP A 116 -1.84 5.44 5.35
C ASP A 116 -1.04 5.29 4.06
N VAL A 117 -0.27 4.22 3.96
CA VAL A 117 0.58 3.98 2.76
C VAL A 117 -0.13 3.21 1.66
N ASP A 118 -1.27 2.58 1.94
CA ASP A 118 -2.07 1.87 0.94
C ASP A 118 -3.09 2.76 0.22
N GLY A 119 -3.36 3.97 0.74
CA GLY A 119 -4.31 4.91 0.17
C GLY A 119 -5.78 4.48 0.35
N PHE A 120 -6.08 3.68 1.37
CA PHE A 120 -7.41 3.16 1.65
C PHE A 120 -8.16 3.98 2.71
N HIS A 121 -7.48 4.86 3.41
CA HIS A 121 -8.12 5.75 4.37
C HIS A 121 -9.22 6.58 3.69
N PRO A 122 -10.44 6.71 4.27
CA PRO A 122 -11.56 7.43 3.64
C PRO A 122 -11.22 8.82 3.13
N LEU A 123 -10.37 9.57 3.83
CA LEU A 123 -9.93 10.90 3.39
C LEU A 123 -8.99 10.83 2.17
N ASN A 124 -8.14 9.82 2.04
CA ASN A 124 -7.31 9.64 0.85
C ASN A 124 -8.17 9.25 -0.35
N VAL A 125 -9.16 8.39 -0.16
CA VAL A 125 -10.14 8.02 -1.20
C VAL A 125 -10.95 9.24 -1.63
N ALA A 126 -11.46 10.04 -0.68
CA ALA A 126 -12.18 11.27 -0.99
C ALA A 126 -11.32 12.29 -1.75
N ALA A 127 -10.06 12.47 -1.33
CA ALA A 127 -9.11 13.35 -2.00
C ALA A 127 -8.81 12.89 -3.43
N LEU A 128 -8.69 11.58 -3.66
CA LEU A 128 -8.52 11.01 -5.00
C LEU A 128 -9.71 11.38 -5.91
N TRP A 129 -10.95 11.18 -5.45
CA TRP A 129 -12.15 11.57 -6.20
C TRP A 129 -12.22 13.06 -6.49
N GLN A 130 -11.74 13.89 -5.56
CA GLN A 130 -11.69 15.36 -5.72
C GLN A 130 -10.47 15.83 -6.51
N LYS A 131 -9.64 14.93 -7.02
CA LYS A 131 -8.38 15.23 -7.72
C LYS A 131 -7.41 16.08 -6.86
N GLN A 132 -7.45 15.90 -5.56
CA GLN A 132 -6.55 16.53 -4.60
C GLN A 132 -5.31 15.66 -4.35
N PRO A 133 -4.18 16.25 -3.92
CA PRO A 133 -3.00 15.47 -3.52
C PRO A 133 -3.34 14.48 -2.41
N CYS A 134 -3.02 13.21 -2.64
CA CYS A 134 -3.26 12.11 -1.68
C CYS A 134 -2.31 10.94 -1.93
N VAL A 135 -2.28 10.01 -0.98
CA VAL A 135 -1.67 8.70 -1.22
C VAL A 135 -2.57 7.90 -2.15
N LEU A 136 -2.01 7.46 -3.28
CA LEU A 136 -2.76 6.68 -4.27
C LEU A 136 -2.69 5.19 -3.94
N PRO A 137 -3.79 4.43 -4.10
CA PRO A 137 -3.78 2.98 -3.95
C PRO A 137 -2.70 2.33 -4.82
N CYS A 138 -1.91 1.43 -4.21
CA CYS A 138 -0.68 0.92 -4.82
C CYS A 138 -0.92 0.12 -6.11
N THR A 139 -1.97 -0.73 -6.13
CA THR A 139 -2.27 -1.58 -7.30
C THR A 139 -2.66 -0.76 -8.52
N PRO A 140 -3.68 0.11 -8.52
CA PRO A 140 -4.01 0.94 -9.68
C PRO A 140 -2.87 1.90 -10.04
N LYS A 141 -2.15 2.44 -9.07
CA LYS A 141 -0.95 3.26 -9.34
C LYS A 141 0.12 2.46 -10.12
N GLY A 142 0.34 1.21 -9.75
CA GLY A 142 1.27 0.31 -10.43
C GLY A 142 0.83 0.00 -11.86
N ILE A 143 -0.47 -0.30 -12.06
CA ILE A 143 -1.05 -0.52 -13.40
C ILE A 143 -0.88 0.73 -14.27
N MET A 144 -1.23 1.89 -13.77
CA MET A 144 -1.06 3.15 -14.50
C MET A 144 0.41 3.44 -14.85
N LYS A 145 1.33 3.07 -13.97
CA LYS A 145 2.76 3.20 -14.23
C LYS A 145 3.20 2.27 -15.36
N LEU A 146 2.75 1.00 -15.37
CA LEU A 146 3.00 0.04 -16.43
C LEU A 146 2.49 0.53 -17.79
N LEU A 147 1.26 1.01 -17.85
CA LEU A 147 0.63 1.51 -19.05
C LEU A 147 1.37 2.74 -19.62
N LYS A 148 1.70 3.70 -18.76
CA LYS A 148 2.46 4.90 -19.17
C LYS A 148 3.86 4.56 -19.69
N ASP A 149 4.53 3.62 -19.04
CA ASP A 149 5.89 3.20 -19.43
C ASP A 149 5.90 2.42 -20.75
N SER A 150 4.77 1.77 -21.08
CA SER A 150 4.60 1.06 -22.36
C SER A 150 4.32 1.98 -23.55
N GLY A 151 4.09 3.28 -23.32
CA GLY A 151 3.76 4.24 -24.36
C GLY A 151 2.35 4.09 -24.96
N VAL A 152 1.46 3.32 -24.33
CA VAL A 152 0.07 3.18 -24.77
C VAL A 152 -0.69 4.47 -24.49
N GLU A 153 -1.37 4.99 -25.51
CA GLU A 153 -2.34 6.08 -25.35
C GLU A 153 -3.60 5.56 -24.68
N LEU A 154 -3.98 6.14 -23.54
CA LEU A 154 -5.07 5.65 -22.68
C LEU A 154 -6.41 6.32 -22.97
N ALA A 155 -6.39 7.56 -23.48
CA ALA A 155 -7.59 8.32 -23.72
C ALA A 155 -8.51 7.62 -24.75
N GLY A 156 -9.78 7.48 -24.43
CA GLY A 156 -10.78 6.84 -25.28
C GLY A 156 -10.63 5.31 -25.40
N ARG A 157 -9.86 4.65 -24.51
CA ARG A 157 -9.72 3.19 -24.50
C ARG A 157 -10.58 2.55 -23.43
N CYS A 158 -11.21 1.42 -23.75
CA CYS A 158 -11.95 0.62 -22.79
C CYS A 158 -10.99 -0.24 -21.95
N LEU A 159 -11.08 -0.14 -20.61
CA LEU A 159 -10.20 -0.84 -19.67
C LEU A 159 -10.76 -2.20 -19.23
N LEU A 160 -12.07 -2.34 -19.07
CA LEU A 160 -12.70 -3.49 -18.43
C LEU A 160 -13.44 -4.44 -19.38
N TYR A 161 -13.30 -4.25 -20.67
CA TYR A 161 -14.10 -4.97 -21.68
C TYR A 161 -13.86 -6.49 -21.72
N THR A 162 -12.69 -6.97 -21.30
CA THR A 162 -12.30 -8.40 -21.40
C THR A 162 -12.01 -9.07 -20.06
N SER A 163 -12.36 -8.46 -18.94
CA SER A 163 -12.24 -9.08 -17.61
C SER A 163 -13.59 -9.67 -17.16
N ASP A 164 -13.55 -10.71 -16.31
CA ASP A 164 -14.77 -11.27 -15.72
C ASP A 164 -15.60 -10.21 -14.97
N ALA A 165 -14.94 -9.20 -14.42
CA ALA A 165 -15.59 -8.04 -13.80
C ALA A 165 -16.27 -7.12 -14.83
N ALA A 166 -15.94 -7.21 -16.12
CA ALA A 166 -16.55 -6.41 -17.16
C ALA A 166 -17.85 -7.04 -17.69
N ASP A 167 -18.10 -8.32 -17.43
CA ASP A 167 -19.34 -8.98 -17.80
C ASP A 167 -20.53 -8.45 -16.98
N ASP A 168 -20.26 -7.93 -15.78
CA ASP A 168 -21.26 -7.41 -14.83
C ASP A 168 -21.30 -5.88 -14.74
N THR A 169 -20.39 -5.16 -15.40
CA THR A 169 -20.29 -3.69 -15.31
C THR A 169 -20.23 -3.03 -16.69
N PRO A 170 -20.97 -1.92 -16.91
CA PRO A 170 -20.83 -1.15 -18.16
C PRO A 170 -19.39 -0.60 -18.28
N CYS A 171 -18.88 -0.55 -19.51
CA CYS A 171 -17.61 0.10 -19.79
C CYS A 171 -17.57 1.52 -19.22
N VAL A 172 -16.51 1.85 -18.55
CA VAL A 172 -16.28 3.20 -18.01
C VAL A 172 -15.39 3.93 -19.02
N ASP A 173 -15.95 4.92 -19.68
CA ASP A 173 -15.25 5.80 -20.61
C ASP A 173 -14.24 6.73 -19.90
#